data_ecbb35beb47858f585f4fdc4e2d7a245
#
_entry.id   ecbb35beb47858f585f4fdc4e2d7a245
#
_cell.length_a   1.000
_cell.length_b   1.000
_cell.length_c   1.000
_cell.angle_alpha   90.00
_cell.angle_beta   90.00
_cell.angle_gamma   90.00
#
_symmetry.space_group_name_H-M   'P 1'
#
loop_
_entity.id
_entity.type
_entity.pdbx_description
1 polymer ?
#
loop_
_entity_poly.entity_id
_entity_poly.type
_entity_poly.pdbx_seq_one_letter_code
_entity_poly.pdbx_strand_id
1 'polypeptide(L)'
;MGQGFPRLLGDIGGTNARWAWQQAAGGALQHGTSYPCAQFPSVRAVIERFLSDHRLPRPARVAFGIATPITGDSVTMTNHHWTFSVAALQGELGIERCLVLNDFAAIAAALPALSPADTRPIGSGKAVPGAPVGVLGPGTGLGMAGLVQGEAGRHITIAGEGGHVTLASTTAREASVLELLRQRFGHASAERAVSGPGLVNLYDAICTLDALPHLDLQPADVTGRALAGGDAACTEALQLFGGFLGSVAGNLALTFGARGGIYLGGGIVPRLGAVFDTLPFRQRFEDKGRFRGYLERIPTAVITAPAPGLLGAANALDELID
;
A
#
# COMPACT_ATOMS: atom_id res chain seq x y z
N MET A 1 4.54 -23.40 26.04
CA MET A 1 4.37 -22.20 25.20
C MET A 1 4.87 -22.60 23.82
N GLY A 2 4.09 -22.38 22.75
CA GLY A 2 4.51 -22.76 21.39
C GLY A 2 5.76 -21.95 20.98
N GLN A 3 6.67 -22.58 20.27
CA GLN A 3 7.89 -21.90 19.76
C GLN A 3 7.51 -20.61 19.02
N GLY A 4 8.19 -19.48 19.31
CA GLY A 4 8.01 -18.20 18.64
C GLY A 4 6.84 -17.32 19.10
N PHE A 5 6.22 -17.59 20.23
CA PHE A 5 5.18 -16.76 20.85
C PHE A 5 5.56 -16.35 22.29
N PRO A 6 5.05 -15.22 22.80
CA PRO A 6 4.17 -14.24 22.13
C PRO A 6 4.91 -13.41 21.06
N ARG A 7 4.14 -12.78 20.15
CA ARG A 7 4.66 -11.94 19.05
C ARG A 7 4.20 -10.51 19.18
N LEU A 8 5.06 -9.58 18.80
CA LEU A 8 4.72 -8.18 18.58
C LEU A 8 4.71 -7.90 17.08
N LEU A 9 3.60 -7.34 16.60
CA LEU A 9 3.37 -7.07 15.19
C LEU A 9 3.22 -5.57 14.97
N GLY A 10 3.84 -5.04 13.91
CA GLY A 10 3.86 -3.62 13.61
C GLY A 10 3.50 -3.29 12.16
N ASP A 11 2.94 -2.08 12.00
CA ASP A 11 2.68 -1.43 10.71
C ASP A 11 3.09 0.03 10.84
N ILE A 12 4.24 0.41 10.23
CA ILE A 12 4.90 1.69 10.41
C ILE A 12 4.84 2.48 9.10
N GLY A 13 3.94 3.45 9.08
CA GLY A 13 3.89 4.46 8.03
C GLY A 13 4.78 5.66 8.33
N GLY A 14 4.77 6.66 7.44
CA GLY A 14 5.56 7.88 7.63
C GLY A 14 5.15 8.74 8.84
N THR A 15 3.91 8.60 9.32
CA THR A 15 3.35 9.45 10.40
C THR A 15 3.08 8.66 11.68
N ASN A 16 2.60 7.43 11.55
CA ASN A 16 2.16 6.61 12.67
C ASN A 16 2.78 5.21 12.62
N ALA A 17 3.11 4.68 13.79
CA ALA A 17 3.48 3.30 14.03
C ALA A 17 2.34 2.60 14.78
N ARG A 18 1.70 1.61 14.15
CA ARG A 18 0.66 0.78 14.76
C ARG A 18 1.28 -0.51 15.25
N TRP A 19 0.91 -0.92 16.44
CA TRP A 19 1.39 -2.14 17.06
C TRP A 19 0.23 -2.98 17.59
N ALA A 20 0.40 -4.29 17.55
CA ALA A 20 -0.54 -5.23 18.13
C ALA A 20 0.21 -6.44 18.70
N TRP A 21 -0.41 -7.10 19.66
CA TRP A 21 0.12 -8.27 20.34
C TRP A 21 -0.60 -9.54 19.90
N GLN A 22 0.15 -10.61 19.66
CA GLN A 22 -0.39 -11.93 19.37
C GLN A 22 0.13 -12.94 20.40
N GLN A 23 -0.76 -13.44 21.24
CA GLN A 23 -0.40 -14.30 22.36
C GLN A 23 -0.04 -15.73 21.95
N ALA A 24 -0.70 -16.25 20.90
CA ALA A 24 -0.54 -17.63 20.43
C ALA A 24 -0.84 -17.74 18.92
N ALA A 25 -0.45 -18.86 18.32
CA ALA A 25 -0.75 -19.18 16.92
C ALA A 25 -2.25 -19.14 16.63
N GLY A 26 -2.67 -18.49 15.53
CA GLY A 26 -4.08 -18.31 15.18
C GLY A 26 -4.88 -17.44 16.15
N GLY A 27 -4.24 -16.91 17.20
CA GLY A 27 -4.89 -16.03 18.18
C GLY A 27 -5.20 -14.65 17.58
N ALA A 28 -6.29 -14.02 18.06
CA ALA A 28 -6.65 -12.66 17.70
C ALA A 28 -5.55 -11.66 18.08
N LEU A 29 -5.42 -10.60 17.26
CA LEU A 29 -4.56 -9.47 17.59
C LEU A 29 -5.17 -8.65 18.72
N GLN A 30 -4.37 -8.38 19.74
CA GLN A 30 -4.75 -7.68 20.96
C GLN A 30 -4.01 -6.36 21.09
N HIS A 31 -4.52 -5.45 21.92
CA HIS A 31 -3.89 -4.18 22.28
C HIS A 31 -3.56 -3.27 21.09
N GLY A 32 -4.33 -3.34 20.01
CA GLY A 32 -4.10 -2.51 18.82
C GLY A 32 -3.97 -1.02 19.15
N THR A 33 -2.74 -0.46 19.09
CA THR A 33 -2.45 0.91 19.48
C THR A 33 -1.60 1.60 18.42
N SER A 34 -1.89 2.89 18.17
CA SER A 34 -1.17 3.71 17.20
C SER A 34 -0.43 4.84 17.91
N TYR A 35 0.84 5.02 17.57
CA TYR A 35 1.71 6.07 18.12
C TYR A 35 2.21 6.98 16.98
N PRO A 36 2.18 8.33 17.18
CA PRO A 36 2.81 9.24 16.24
C PRO A 36 4.33 9.03 16.20
N CYS A 37 4.89 8.72 15.04
CA CYS A 37 6.34 8.45 14.89
C CYS A 37 7.20 9.61 15.40
N ALA A 38 6.76 10.85 15.17
CA ALA A 38 7.49 12.07 15.56
C ALA A 38 7.72 12.20 17.09
N GLN A 39 6.97 11.48 17.92
CA GLN A 39 7.12 11.52 19.38
C GLN A 39 8.23 10.58 19.90
N PHE A 40 8.85 9.78 19.03
CA PHE A 40 9.80 8.77 19.42
C PHE A 40 11.12 8.92 18.68
N PRO A 41 12.26 8.77 19.38
CA PRO A 41 13.60 8.89 18.76
C PRO A 41 13.95 7.67 17.89
N SER A 42 13.29 6.52 18.07
CA SER A 42 13.62 5.27 17.36
C SER A 42 12.47 4.27 17.37
N VAL A 43 12.54 3.27 16.48
CA VAL A 43 11.63 2.11 16.48
C VAL A 43 11.67 1.38 17.81
N ARG A 44 12.85 1.22 18.42
CA ARG A 44 13.01 0.61 19.74
C ARG A 44 12.18 1.34 20.79
N ALA A 45 12.28 2.67 20.84
CA ALA A 45 11.56 3.47 21.84
C ALA A 45 10.04 3.31 21.75
N VAL A 46 9.47 3.22 20.55
CA VAL A 46 8.02 3.00 20.39
C VAL A 46 7.62 1.57 20.76
N ILE A 47 8.46 0.57 20.48
CA ILE A 47 8.24 -0.82 20.92
C ILE A 47 8.22 -0.90 22.45
N GLU A 48 9.24 -0.35 23.13
CA GLU A 48 9.35 -0.33 24.60
C GLU A 48 8.14 0.40 25.22
N ARG A 49 7.71 1.50 24.60
CA ARG A 49 6.51 2.24 25.04
C ARG A 49 5.25 1.38 24.93
N PHE A 50 5.03 0.69 23.83
CA PHE A 50 3.89 -0.21 23.65
C PHE A 50 3.87 -1.30 24.72
N LEU A 51 5.00 -1.97 24.94
CA LEU A 51 5.11 -3.03 25.97
C LEU A 51 4.81 -2.48 27.38
N SER A 52 5.31 -1.29 27.69
CA SER A 52 5.07 -0.62 28.98
C SER A 52 3.61 -0.23 29.16
N ASP A 53 2.99 0.42 28.17
CA ASP A 53 1.60 0.89 28.25
C ASP A 53 0.61 -0.27 28.51
N HIS A 54 0.90 -1.43 27.93
CA HIS A 54 0.05 -2.62 28.05
C HIS A 54 0.54 -3.63 29.08
N ARG A 55 1.63 -3.34 29.83
CA ARG A 55 2.24 -4.22 30.84
C ARG A 55 2.53 -5.62 30.30
N LEU A 56 3.02 -5.67 29.05
CA LEU A 56 3.32 -6.92 28.38
C LEU A 56 4.76 -7.38 28.64
N PRO A 57 5.00 -8.68 28.66
CA PRO A 57 6.36 -9.22 28.74
C PRO A 57 7.10 -8.99 27.42
N ARG A 58 8.40 -9.30 27.40
CA ARG A 58 9.18 -9.34 26.17
C ARG A 58 8.54 -10.33 25.19
N PRO A 59 8.32 -9.94 23.90
CA PRO A 59 7.89 -10.88 22.88
C PRO A 59 9.01 -11.86 22.53
N ALA A 60 8.66 -13.06 22.07
CA ALA A 60 9.62 -13.98 21.50
C ALA A 60 10.09 -13.48 20.13
N ARG A 61 9.15 -13.03 19.29
CA ARG A 61 9.41 -12.55 17.93
C ARG A 61 8.74 -11.20 17.69
N VAL A 62 9.36 -10.39 16.83
CA VAL A 62 8.82 -9.10 16.36
C VAL A 62 8.80 -9.12 14.84
N ALA A 63 7.68 -8.70 14.24
CA ALA A 63 7.63 -8.45 12.80
C ALA A 63 6.87 -7.16 12.52
N PHE A 64 7.33 -6.39 11.53
CA PHE A 64 6.61 -5.17 11.12
C PHE A 64 6.86 -4.80 9.67
N GLY A 65 5.81 -4.24 9.05
CA GLY A 65 5.92 -3.51 7.80
C GLY A 65 6.38 -2.08 8.06
N ILE A 66 7.21 -1.53 7.18
CA ILE A 66 7.71 -0.15 7.28
C ILE A 66 7.74 0.49 5.89
N ALA A 67 7.31 1.75 5.82
CA ALA A 67 7.19 2.50 4.56
C ALA A 67 8.57 2.96 4.02
N THR A 68 9.41 1.99 3.67
CA THR A 68 10.72 2.18 3.03
C THR A 68 11.18 0.87 2.37
N PRO A 69 12.02 0.91 1.32
CA PRO A 69 12.66 -0.28 0.77
C PRO A 69 13.54 -0.99 1.80
N ILE A 70 13.47 -2.32 1.84
CA ILE A 70 14.33 -3.15 2.69
C ILE A 70 15.35 -3.84 1.78
N THR A 71 16.60 -3.36 1.82
CA THR A 71 17.67 -3.82 0.93
C THR A 71 18.81 -4.52 1.68
N GLY A 72 18.67 -4.68 3.01
CA GLY A 72 19.70 -5.29 3.86
C GLY A 72 19.41 -5.07 5.33
N ASP A 73 20.43 -5.22 6.18
CA ASP A 73 20.30 -5.07 7.63
C ASP A 73 20.04 -3.62 8.07
N SER A 74 20.61 -2.64 7.37
CA SER A 74 20.40 -1.23 7.69
C SER A 74 19.12 -0.72 7.03
N VAL A 75 18.19 -0.22 7.83
CA VAL A 75 16.91 0.34 7.41
C VAL A 75 16.89 1.82 7.73
N THR A 76 16.66 2.65 6.71
CA THR A 76 16.50 4.12 6.84
C THR A 76 15.14 4.51 6.27
N MET A 77 14.30 5.13 7.07
CA MET A 77 12.98 5.58 6.61
C MET A 77 13.10 6.74 5.63
N THR A 78 12.39 6.65 4.51
CA THR A 78 12.38 7.69 3.48
C THR A 78 11.81 9.02 3.97
N ASN A 79 10.76 8.98 4.79
CA ASN A 79 10.00 10.15 5.23
C ASN A 79 10.08 10.39 6.75
N HIS A 80 11.09 9.83 7.41
CA HIS A 80 11.29 9.99 8.86
C HIS A 80 12.78 9.83 9.21
N HIS A 81 13.22 10.34 10.36
CA HIS A 81 14.62 10.30 10.79
C HIS A 81 15.10 8.93 11.32
N TRP A 82 14.24 7.93 11.44
CA TRP A 82 14.64 6.64 11.99
C TRP A 82 15.58 5.89 11.06
N THR A 83 16.71 5.51 11.62
CA THR A 83 17.69 4.61 11.00
C THR A 83 18.10 3.58 12.04
N PHE A 84 18.11 2.30 11.67
CA PHE A 84 18.47 1.21 12.58
C PHE A 84 18.99 -0.01 11.82
N SER A 85 19.79 -0.86 12.50
CA SER A 85 20.12 -2.21 12.05
C SER A 85 19.09 -3.20 12.61
N VAL A 86 18.58 -4.09 11.78
CA VAL A 86 17.64 -5.13 12.20
C VAL A 86 18.29 -6.08 13.20
N ALA A 87 19.54 -6.48 12.96
CA ALA A 87 20.32 -7.34 13.86
C ALA A 87 20.59 -6.66 15.21
N ALA A 88 20.95 -5.36 15.21
CA ALA A 88 21.14 -4.61 16.43
C ALA A 88 19.84 -4.48 17.23
N LEU A 89 18.73 -4.14 16.56
CA LEU A 89 17.40 -4.05 17.19
C LEU A 89 16.99 -5.39 17.82
N GLN A 90 17.21 -6.50 17.11
CA GLN A 90 16.95 -7.85 17.63
C GLN A 90 17.75 -8.13 18.91
N GLY A 91 19.05 -7.83 18.90
CA GLY A 91 19.94 -8.01 20.06
C GLY A 91 19.56 -7.11 21.24
N GLU A 92 19.26 -5.83 20.99
CA GLU A 92 18.88 -4.85 22.01
C GLU A 92 17.54 -5.20 22.69
N LEU A 93 16.58 -5.72 21.91
CA LEU A 93 15.31 -6.20 22.44
C LEU A 93 15.45 -7.57 23.13
N GLY A 94 16.54 -8.31 22.88
CA GLY A 94 16.79 -9.65 23.38
C GLY A 94 15.74 -10.68 22.93
N ILE A 95 15.28 -10.57 21.69
CA ILE A 95 14.25 -11.41 21.07
C ILE A 95 14.86 -12.47 20.16
N GLU A 96 14.12 -13.56 19.89
CA GLU A 96 14.59 -14.67 19.04
C GLU A 96 14.70 -14.24 17.57
N ARG A 97 13.75 -13.43 17.09
CA ARG A 97 13.69 -13.00 15.68
C ARG A 97 13.07 -11.62 15.54
N CYS A 98 13.70 -10.77 14.72
CA CYS A 98 13.15 -9.52 14.21
C CYS A 98 13.00 -9.64 12.68
N LEU A 99 11.79 -9.50 12.16
CA LEU A 99 11.49 -9.49 10.74
C LEU A 99 10.99 -8.10 10.33
N VAL A 100 11.67 -7.48 9.38
CA VAL A 100 11.25 -6.20 8.82
C VAL A 100 10.89 -6.38 7.35
N LEU A 101 9.73 -5.89 6.97
CA LEU A 101 9.21 -5.94 5.60
C LEU A 101 8.97 -4.51 5.10
N ASN A 102 9.01 -4.32 3.80
CA ASN A 102 8.37 -3.15 3.22
C ASN A 102 6.85 -3.19 3.55
N ASP A 103 6.20 -2.04 3.73
CA ASP A 103 4.79 -1.94 4.12
C ASP A 103 3.85 -2.63 3.13
N PHE A 104 4.08 -2.49 1.81
CA PHE A 104 3.28 -3.19 0.80
C PHE A 104 3.62 -4.68 0.69
N ALA A 105 4.84 -5.10 0.97
CA ALA A 105 5.16 -6.51 1.12
C ALA A 105 4.42 -7.13 2.31
N ALA A 106 4.29 -6.40 3.43
CA ALA A 106 3.45 -6.83 4.54
C ALA A 106 1.97 -6.93 4.14
N ILE A 107 1.42 -5.95 3.41
CA ILE A 107 0.05 -6.03 2.89
C ILE A 107 -0.12 -7.23 1.94
N ALA A 108 0.86 -7.50 1.07
CA ALA A 108 0.83 -8.68 0.19
C ALA A 108 0.80 -9.99 1.00
N ALA A 109 1.61 -10.09 2.06
CA ALA A 109 1.62 -11.25 2.95
C ALA A 109 0.30 -11.46 3.72
N ALA A 110 -0.54 -10.41 3.85
CA ALA A 110 -1.86 -10.53 4.46
C ALA A 110 -2.90 -11.19 3.57
N LEU A 111 -2.75 -11.11 2.24
CA LEU A 111 -3.80 -11.50 1.28
C LEU A 111 -4.35 -12.92 1.48
N PRO A 112 -3.53 -13.95 1.78
CA PRO A 112 -4.04 -15.31 2.00
C PRO A 112 -4.95 -15.45 3.23
N ALA A 113 -4.83 -14.56 4.21
CA ALA A 113 -5.61 -14.57 5.45
C ALA A 113 -6.84 -13.67 5.40
N LEU A 114 -7.02 -12.88 4.33
CA LEU A 114 -8.20 -12.02 4.19
C LEU A 114 -9.43 -12.87 3.85
N SER A 115 -10.50 -12.61 4.59
CA SER A 115 -11.83 -13.16 4.30
C SER A 115 -12.56 -12.33 3.24
N PRO A 116 -13.65 -12.83 2.64
CA PRO A 116 -14.50 -12.03 1.76
C PRO A 116 -15.06 -10.75 2.41
N ALA A 117 -15.22 -10.72 3.74
CA ALA A 117 -15.66 -9.52 4.47
C ALA A 117 -14.57 -8.44 4.56
N ASP A 118 -13.30 -8.81 4.37
CA ASP A 118 -12.15 -7.92 4.43
C ASP A 118 -11.84 -7.27 3.06
N THR A 119 -12.63 -7.57 2.05
CA THR A 119 -12.43 -7.05 0.69
C THR A 119 -13.75 -6.64 0.05
N ARG A 120 -13.70 -5.59 -0.76
CA ARG A 120 -14.83 -5.14 -1.59
C ARG A 120 -14.46 -5.30 -3.07
N PRO A 121 -15.16 -6.19 -3.82
CA PRO A 121 -14.85 -6.40 -5.24
C PRO A 121 -15.17 -5.15 -6.09
N ILE A 122 -14.40 -4.98 -7.17
CA ILE A 122 -14.60 -3.96 -8.21
C ILE A 122 -14.65 -4.67 -9.56
N GLY A 123 -15.77 -4.53 -10.25
CA GLY A 123 -15.99 -5.24 -11.52
C GLY A 123 -16.17 -6.74 -11.34
N SER A 124 -15.98 -7.47 -12.44
CA SER A 124 -16.11 -8.93 -12.51
C SER A 124 -14.75 -9.60 -12.67
N GLY A 125 -14.72 -10.87 -12.51
CA GLY A 125 -13.54 -11.71 -12.64
C GLY A 125 -13.49 -12.76 -11.56
N LYS A 126 -12.72 -13.84 -11.79
CA LYS A 126 -12.57 -14.92 -10.81
C LYS A 126 -11.09 -15.24 -10.65
N ALA A 127 -10.65 -15.30 -9.40
CA ALA A 127 -9.29 -15.67 -9.05
C ALA A 127 -8.95 -17.06 -9.57
N VAL A 128 -7.77 -17.22 -10.12
CA VAL A 128 -7.19 -18.53 -10.45
C VAL A 128 -6.37 -18.99 -9.24
N PRO A 129 -6.74 -20.09 -8.59
CA PRO A 129 -6.02 -20.57 -7.42
C PRO A 129 -4.53 -20.80 -7.74
N GLY A 130 -3.65 -20.41 -6.83
CA GLY A 130 -2.19 -20.56 -6.97
C GLY A 130 -1.53 -19.60 -7.96
N ALA A 131 -2.29 -18.82 -8.72
CA ALA A 131 -1.72 -17.80 -9.59
C ALA A 131 -1.19 -16.60 -8.79
N PRO A 132 -0.19 -15.87 -9.33
CA PRO A 132 0.30 -14.65 -8.69
C PRO A 132 -0.82 -13.64 -8.41
N VAL A 133 -0.61 -12.86 -7.35
CA VAL A 133 -1.49 -11.77 -6.92
C VAL A 133 -0.68 -10.48 -6.88
N GLY A 134 -1.29 -9.36 -7.23
CA GLY A 134 -0.70 -8.04 -7.06
C GLY A 134 -1.46 -7.21 -6.03
N VAL A 135 -0.74 -6.38 -5.31
CA VAL A 135 -1.32 -5.35 -4.44
C VAL A 135 -0.66 -4.01 -4.75
N LEU A 136 -1.45 -2.97 -4.80
CA LEU A 136 -0.97 -1.60 -4.92
C LEU A 136 -1.91 -0.67 -4.15
N GLY A 137 -1.41 0.51 -3.78
CA GLY A 137 -2.28 1.42 -3.05
C GLY A 137 -1.73 2.83 -2.91
N PRO A 138 -2.52 3.82 -3.31
CA PRO A 138 -2.19 5.21 -3.12
C PRO A 138 -2.42 5.65 -1.66
N GLY A 139 -1.43 6.36 -1.16
CA GLY A 139 -1.41 7.01 0.14
C GLY A 139 -0.64 8.33 0.06
N THR A 140 0.34 8.55 0.93
CA THR A 140 1.35 9.63 0.79
C THR A 140 2.18 9.42 -0.48
N GLY A 141 2.46 8.16 -0.81
CA GLY A 141 3.07 7.70 -2.07
C GLY A 141 2.18 6.69 -2.79
N LEU A 142 2.79 5.89 -3.67
CA LEU A 142 2.17 4.75 -4.35
C LEU A 142 3.00 3.49 -4.12
N GLY A 143 2.61 2.70 -3.12
CA GLY A 143 3.25 1.42 -2.87
C GLY A 143 2.68 0.29 -3.71
N MET A 144 3.49 -0.72 -3.98
CA MET A 144 3.04 -1.96 -4.60
C MET A 144 3.94 -3.16 -4.29
N ALA A 145 3.32 -4.33 -4.32
CA ALA A 145 4.01 -5.60 -4.12
C ALA A 145 3.28 -6.73 -4.86
N GLY A 146 3.93 -7.87 -4.98
CA GLY A 146 3.34 -9.10 -5.46
C GLY A 146 3.38 -10.20 -4.42
N LEU A 147 2.55 -11.22 -4.62
CA LEU A 147 2.56 -12.46 -3.86
C LEU A 147 2.52 -13.63 -4.85
N VAL A 148 3.42 -14.57 -4.71
CA VAL A 148 3.45 -15.80 -5.50
C VAL A 148 3.40 -17.01 -4.58
N GLN A 149 2.76 -18.07 -5.05
CA GLN A 149 2.81 -19.35 -4.36
C GLN A 149 4.04 -20.13 -4.81
N GLY A 150 4.90 -20.44 -3.87
CA GLY A 150 6.07 -21.31 -4.04
C GLY A 150 5.76 -22.77 -3.79
N GLU A 151 6.81 -23.57 -3.63
CA GLU A 151 6.71 -24.99 -3.29
C GLU A 151 6.01 -25.20 -1.95
N ALA A 152 5.37 -26.35 -1.80
CA ALA A 152 4.62 -26.75 -0.60
C ALA A 152 3.52 -25.75 -0.16
N GLY A 153 3.02 -24.92 -1.10
CA GLY A 153 1.96 -23.96 -0.82
C GLY A 153 2.41 -22.69 -0.06
N ARG A 154 3.70 -22.52 0.16
CA ARG A 154 4.26 -21.34 0.81
C ARG A 154 4.06 -20.08 -0.02
N HIS A 155 3.90 -18.96 0.65
CA HIS A 155 3.75 -17.66 0.00
C HIS A 155 5.05 -16.86 0.04
N ILE A 156 5.44 -16.31 -1.11
CA ILE A 156 6.64 -15.50 -1.29
C ILE A 156 6.19 -14.10 -1.71
N THR A 157 6.52 -13.10 -0.91
CA THR A 157 6.27 -11.70 -1.26
C THR A 157 7.34 -11.17 -2.20
N ILE A 158 6.92 -10.42 -3.21
CA ILE A 158 7.81 -9.69 -4.11
C ILE A 158 7.65 -8.22 -3.80
N ALA A 159 8.58 -7.66 -3.04
CA ALA A 159 8.64 -6.22 -2.80
C ALA A 159 9.08 -5.50 -4.08
N GLY A 160 8.49 -4.34 -4.34
CA GLY A 160 8.85 -3.52 -5.51
C GLY A 160 8.52 -2.05 -5.30
N GLU A 161 9.20 -1.20 -6.07
CA GLU A 161 9.03 0.25 -6.09
C GLU A 161 8.30 0.70 -7.37
N GLY A 162 7.26 -0.04 -7.74
CA GLY A 162 6.52 0.19 -8.98
C GLY A 162 5.74 1.53 -9.02
N GLY A 163 5.58 2.24 -7.89
CA GLY A 163 5.09 3.62 -7.88
C GLY A 163 6.00 4.59 -8.62
N HIS A 164 7.29 4.26 -8.74
CA HIS A 164 8.30 5.09 -9.40
C HIS A 164 8.49 4.79 -10.89
N VAL A 165 7.76 3.83 -11.46
CA VAL A 165 7.81 3.60 -12.92
C VAL A 165 7.20 4.77 -13.68
N THR A 166 7.68 4.99 -14.91
CA THR A 166 7.16 6.05 -15.79
C THR A 166 5.67 5.82 -16.08
N LEU A 167 4.85 6.84 -15.86
CA LEU A 167 3.43 6.80 -16.18
C LEU A 167 3.20 7.09 -17.65
N ALA A 168 2.41 6.26 -18.30
CA ALA A 168 2.05 6.43 -19.71
C ALA A 168 0.66 7.08 -19.85
N SER A 169 0.53 8.00 -20.83
CA SER A 169 -0.74 8.56 -21.27
C SER A 169 -1.43 7.65 -22.28
N THR A 170 -2.75 7.71 -22.34
CA THR A 170 -3.57 7.03 -23.35
C THR A 170 -4.44 8.02 -24.15
N THR A 171 -4.49 9.28 -23.72
CA THR A 171 -5.20 10.37 -24.41
C THR A 171 -4.31 11.59 -24.55
N ALA A 172 -4.65 12.49 -25.50
CA ALA A 172 -3.93 13.74 -25.68
C ALA A 172 -3.98 14.63 -24.42
N ARG A 173 -5.12 14.67 -23.72
CA ARG A 173 -5.29 15.40 -22.45
C ARG A 173 -4.34 14.88 -21.37
N GLU A 174 -4.27 13.57 -21.19
CA GLU A 174 -3.31 12.94 -20.28
C GLU A 174 -1.88 13.24 -20.65
N ALA A 175 -1.53 13.21 -21.96
CA ALA A 175 -0.19 13.53 -22.42
C ALA A 175 0.22 14.95 -22.03
N SER A 176 -0.69 15.94 -22.18
CA SER A 176 -0.43 17.32 -21.77
C SER A 176 -0.26 17.45 -20.26
N VAL A 177 -1.07 16.77 -19.46
CA VAL A 177 -0.94 16.74 -17.98
C VAL A 177 0.40 16.13 -17.58
N LEU A 178 0.76 14.97 -18.14
CA LEU A 178 2.02 14.29 -17.80
C LEU A 178 3.25 15.08 -18.26
N GLU A 179 3.15 15.84 -19.35
CA GLU A 179 4.24 16.73 -19.77
C GLU A 179 4.50 17.83 -18.73
N LEU A 180 3.47 18.44 -18.15
CA LEU A 180 3.63 19.41 -17.06
C LEU A 180 4.25 18.76 -15.81
N LEU A 181 3.83 17.54 -15.47
CA LEU A 181 4.46 16.80 -14.36
C LEU A 181 5.93 16.49 -14.66
N ARG A 182 6.27 16.12 -15.90
CA ARG A 182 7.66 15.90 -16.32
C ARG A 182 8.49 17.17 -16.22
N GLN A 183 7.97 18.30 -16.64
CA GLN A 183 8.66 19.61 -16.52
C GLN A 183 8.89 19.96 -15.05
N ARG A 184 7.92 19.74 -14.18
CA ARG A 184 8.01 20.08 -12.75
C ARG A 184 8.97 19.17 -11.98
N PHE A 185 8.98 17.86 -12.27
CA PHE A 185 9.69 16.85 -11.47
C PHE A 185 10.86 16.17 -12.18
N GLY A 186 11.12 16.48 -13.45
CA GLY A 186 12.09 15.79 -14.29
C GLY A 186 11.60 14.43 -14.82
N HIS A 187 10.85 13.68 -14.00
CA HIS A 187 10.26 12.38 -14.31
C HIS A 187 8.81 12.32 -13.85
N ALA A 188 7.89 11.96 -14.76
CA ALA A 188 6.49 11.73 -14.44
C ALA A 188 6.28 10.26 -14.03
N SER A 189 6.55 9.95 -12.78
CA SER A 189 6.29 8.62 -12.23
C SER A 189 4.79 8.40 -11.97
N ALA A 190 4.37 7.13 -11.82
CA ALA A 190 3.01 6.78 -11.45
C ALA A 190 2.59 7.48 -10.14
N GLU A 191 3.45 7.53 -9.15
CA GLU A 191 3.21 8.18 -7.85
C GLU A 191 2.94 9.69 -7.98
N ARG A 192 3.58 10.38 -8.96
CA ARG A 192 3.37 11.81 -9.18
C ARG A 192 1.94 12.17 -9.58
N ALA A 193 1.16 11.19 -10.06
CA ALA A 193 -0.25 11.34 -10.39
C ALA A 193 -1.15 10.52 -9.45
N VAL A 194 -0.69 9.36 -8.98
CA VAL A 194 -1.50 8.38 -8.23
C VAL A 194 -1.05 8.33 -6.76
N SER A 195 -1.23 9.42 -6.06
CA SER A 195 -1.00 9.56 -4.61
C SER A 195 -1.79 10.74 -4.07
N GLY A 196 -1.74 10.99 -2.76
CA GLY A 196 -2.31 12.21 -2.18
C GLY A 196 -1.73 13.47 -2.83
N PRO A 197 -0.40 13.69 -2.77
CA PRO A 197 0.23 14.78 -3.50
C PRO A 197 -0.04 14.73 -5.02
N GLY A 198 -0.20 13.53 -5.57
CA GLY A 198 -0.54 13.33 -6.98
C GLY A 198 -1.89 13.94 -7.38
N LEU A 199 -2.90 13.88 -6.51
CA LEU A 199 -4.19 14.53 -6.75
C LEU A 199 -4.03 16.06 -6.90
N VAL A 200 -3.20 16.67 -6.05
CA VAL A 200 -2.89 18.11 -6.15
C VAL A 200 -2.10 18.42 -7.42
N ASN A 201 -1.11 17.59 -7.75
CA ASN A 201 -0.34 17.76 -8.98
C ASN A 201 -1.23 17.71 -10.23
N LEU A 202 -2.20 16.79 -10.27
CA LEU A 202 -3.17 16.70 -11.37
C LEU A 202 -4.04 17.95 -11.44
N TYR A 203 -4.57 18.42 -10.30
CA TYR A 203 -5.34 19.65 -10.21
C TYR A 203 -4.54 20.85 -10.71
N ASP A 204 -3.31 21.04 -10.24
CA ASP A 204 -2.42 22.13 -10.67
C ASP A 204 -2.16 22.09 -12.19
N ALA A 205 -1.90 20.89 -12.73
CA ALA A 205 -1.66 20.73 -14.15
C ALA A 205 -2.90 21.09 -14.99
N ILE A 206 -4.09 20.67 -14.54
CA ILE A 206 -5.37 21.00 -15.19
C ILE A 206 -5.60 22.52 -15.17
N CYS A 207 -5.42 23.16 -14.02
CA CYS A 207 -5.56 24.63 -13.90
C CYS A 207 -4.60 25.35 -14.84
N THR A 208 -3.35 24.87 -14.95
CA THR A 208 -2.35 25.46 -15.89
C THR A 208 -2.80 25.32 -17.33
N LEU A 209 -3.27 24.13 -17.74
CA LEU A 209 -3.70 23.88 -19.12
C LEU A 209 -4.92 24.70 -19.54
N ASP A 210 -5.82 24.95 -18.61
CA ASP A 210 -7.10 25.59 -18.87
C ASP A 210 -7.11 27.08 -18.45
N ALA A 211 -5.94 27.62 -18.07
CA ALA A 211 -5.78 28.98 -17.57
C ALA A 211 -6.75 29.34 -16.42
N LEU A 212 -6.99 28.37 -15.51
CA LEU A 212 -7.83 28.56 -14.34
C LEU A 212 -7.02 29.10 -13.14
N PRO A 213 -7.66 29.79 -12.18
CA PRO A 213 -7.00 30.20 -10.96
C PRO A 213 -6.51 28.98 -10.15
N HIS A 214 -5.28 29.03 -9.67
CA HIS A 214 -4.72 28.03 -8.77
C HIS A 214 -5.13 28.34 -7.33
N LEU A 215 -5.70 27.37 -6.65
CA LEU A 215 -5.96 27.41 -5.22
C LEU A 215 -4.94 26.53 -4.50
N ASP A 216 -4.52 26.97 -3.30
CA ASP A 216 -3.64 26.15 -2.44
C ASP A 216 -4.47 25.06 -1.75
N LEU A 217 -4.64 23.94 -2.44
CA LEU A 217 -5.47 22.81 -1.99
C LEU A 217 -4.62 21.69 -1.40
N GLN A 218 -5.14 21.08 -0.34
CA GLN A 218 -4.64 19.79 0.15
C GLN A 218 -5.32 18.63 -0.59
N PRO A 219 -4.77 17.43 -0.58
CA PRO A 219 -5.39 16.26 -1.26
C PRO A 219 -6.84 16.01 -0.86
N ALA A 220 -7.19 16.25 0.40
CA ALA A 220 -8.55 16.11 0.91
C ALA A 220 -9.49 17.17 0.33
N ASP A 221 -8.99 18.39 0.07
CA ASP A 221 -9.78 19.48 -0.51
C ASP A 221 -10.12 19.18 -1.97
N VAL A 222 -9.14 18.70 -2.75
CA VAL A 222 -9.36 18.28 -4.16
C VAL A 222 -10.46 17.21 -4.20
N THR A 223 -10.33 16.17 -3.37
CA THR A 223 -11.34 15.10 -3.28
C THR A 223 -12.69 15.64 -2.84
N GLY A 224 -12.72 16.44 -1.77
CA GLY A 224 -13.97 17.01 -1.23
C GLY A 224 -14.71 17.88 -2.23
N ARG A 225 -14.01 18.77 -2.96
CA ARG A 225 -14.59 19.62 -4.01
C ARG A 225 -15.09 18.83 -5.20
N ALA A 226 -14.33 17.81 -5.62
CA ALA A 226 -14.77 16.89 -6.68
C ALA A 226 -16.09 16.19 -6.33
N LEU A 227 -16.22 15.74 -5.07
CA LEU A 227 -17.42 15.03 -4.59
C LEU A 227 -18.63 15.97 -4.36
N ALA A 228 -18.38 17.20 -3.94
CA ALA A 228 -19.43 18.20 -3.78
C ALA A 228 -20.02 18.69 -5.11
N GLY A 229 -19.29 18.50 -6.22
CA GLY A 229 -19.64 19.05 -7.52
C GLY A 229 -19.40 20.56 -7.61
N GLY A 230 -19.35 21.09 -8.81
CA GLY A 230 -19.14 22.52 -9.03
C GLY A 230 -17.70 22.96 -9.24
N ASP A 231 -16.69 22.11 -8.97
CA ASP A 231 -15.29 22.34 -9.30
C ASP A 231 -14.86 21.34 -10.38
N ALA A 232 -14.83 21.81 -11.64
CA ALA A 232 -14.54 20.96 -12.80
C ALA A 232 -13.08 20.45 -12.77
N ALA A 233 -12.12 21.27 -12.33
CA ALA A 233 -10.72 20.89 -12.27
C ALA A 233 -10.46 19.81 -11.21
N CYS A 234 -11.06 19.94 -10.03
CA CYS A 234 -11.01 18.91 -9.00
C CYS A 234 -11.69 17.61 -9.46
N THR A 235 -12.82 17.71 -10.16
CA THR A 235 -13.52 16.54 -10.70
C THR A 235 -12.68 15.83 -11.74
N GLU A 236 -12.06 16.56 -12.68
CA GLU A 236 -11.17 15.98 -13.69
C GLU A 236 -9.92 15.35 -13.03
N ALA A 237 -9.34 16.01 -12.03
CA ALA A 237 -8.18 15.46 -11.30
C ALA A 237 -8.52 14.11 -10.66
N LEU A 238 -9.70 13.95 -10.05
CA LEU A 238 -10.15 12.69 -9.47
C LEU A 238 -10.42 11.62 -10.54
N GLN A 239 -10.98 12.00 -11.70
CA GLN A 239 -11.18 11.10 -12.83
C GLN A 239 -9.85 10.61 -13.41
N LEU A 240 -8.87 11.50 -13.63
CA LEU A 240 -7.53 11.13 -14.08
C LEU A 240 -6.82 10.23 -13.08
N PHE A 241 -6.91 10.54 -11.79
CA PHE A 241 -6.37 9.70 -10.73
C PHE A 241 -6.92 8.26 -10.81
N GLY A 242 -8.24 8.10 -10.93
CA GLY A 242 -8.87 6.78 -11.07
C GLY A 242 -8.42 6.05 -12.34
N GLY A 243 -8.35 6.76 -13.46
CA GLY A 243 -7.90 6.22 -14.75
C GLY A 243 -6.43 5.77 -14.72
N PHE A 244 -5.54 6.60 -14.20
CA PHE A 244 -4.13 6.26 -14.06
C PHE A 244 -3.91 5.10 -13.09
N LEU A 245 -4.62 5.07 -11.95
CA LEU A 245 -4.57 3.93 -11.04
C LEU A 245 -5.00 2.63 -11.74
N GLY A 246 -6.06 2.68 -12.57
CA GLY A 246 -6.49 1.54 -13.39
C GLY A 246 -5.42 1.10 -14.39
N SER A 247 -4.78 2.04 -15.07
CA SER A 247 -3.69 1.74 -16.01
C SER A 247 -2.50 1.07 -15.33
N VAL A 248 -2.08 1.58 -14.15
CA VAL A 248 -0.97 1.03 -13.35
C VAL A 248 -1.32 -0.36 -12.82
N ALA A 249 -2.53 -0.55 -12.30
CA ALA A 249 -3.03 -1.84 -11.84
C ALA A 249 -3.06 -2.89 -12.96
N GLY A 250 -3.49 -2.50 -14.17
CA GLY A 250 -3.47 -3.35 -15.35
C GLY A 250 -2.06 -3.71 -15.80
N ASN A 251 -1.10 -2.77 -15.71
CA ASN A 251 0.32 -3.03 -15.98
C ASN A 251 0.89 -4.04 -14.98
N LEU A 252 0.60 -3.88 -13.67
CA LEU A 252 1.01 -4.81 -12.62
C LEU A 252 0.46 -6.22 -12.89
N ALA A 253 -0.85 -6.30 -13.26
CA ALA A 253 -1.50 -7.57 -13.59
C ALA A 253 -0.83 -8.30 -14.76
N LEU A 254 -0.46 -7.58 -15.81
CA LEU A 254 0.24 -8.13 -16.97
C LEU A 254 1.68 -8.53 -16.64
N THR A 255 2.40 -7.71 -15.88
CA THR A 255 3.82 -7.92 -15.53
C THR A 255 4.00 -9.16 -14.67
N PHE A 256 3.13 -9.38 -13.69
CA PHE A 256 3.20 -10.52 -12.77
C PHE A 256 2.37 -11.73 -13.23
N GLY A 257 1.57 -11.59 -14.30
CA GLY A 257 0.59 -12.60 -14.64
C GLY A 257 -0.41 -12.82 -13.50
N ALA A 258 -0.83 -11.76 -12.82
CA ALA A 258 -1.55 -11.77 -11.56
C ALA A 258 -3.02 -12.23 -11.70
N ARG A 259 -3.19 -13.45 -12.18
CA ARG A 259 -4.52 -14.07 -12.38
C ARG A 259 -5.21 -14.44 -11.06
N GLY A 260 -4.50 -14.42 -9.95
CA GLY A 260 -5.07 -14.53 -8.61
C GLY A 260 -5.81 -13.28 -8.16
N GLY A 261 -5.57 -12.14 -8.83
CA GLY A 261 -6.26 -10.89 -8.58
C GLY A 261 -5.33 -9.69 -8.35
N ILE A 262 -5.93 -8.50 -8.43
CA ILE A 262 -5.29 -7.24 -8.05
C ILE A 262 -6.06 -6.63 -6.89
N TYR A 263 -5.35 -6.33 -5.81
CA TYR A 263 -5.92 -5.78 -4.60
C TYR A 263 -5.46 -4.33 -4.38
N LEU A 264 -6.41 -3.46 -4.04
CA LEU A 264 -6.15 -2.05 -3.78
C LEU A 264 -6.11 -1.81 -2.27
N GLY A 265 -4.93 -1.42 -1.78
CA GLY A 265 -4.71 -1.01 -0.41
C GLY A 265 -4.52 0.50 -0.28
N GLY A 266 -3.78 0.90 0.74
CA GLY A 266 -3.49 2.31 1.02
C GLY A 266 -4.67 3.06 1.65
N GLY A 267 -4.48 4.37 1.87
CA GLY A 267 -5.47 5.16 2.60
C GLY A 267 -6.51 5.87 1.74
N ILE A 268 -6.28 6.06 0.44
CA ILE A 268 -7.16 6.89 -0.41
C ILE A 268 -8.36 6.10 -0.91
N VAL A 269 -8.14 4.95 -1.57
CA VAL A 269 -9.21 4.19 -2.22
C VAL A 269 -10.28 3.71 -1.24
N PRO A 270 -9.96 3.14 -0.07
CA PRO A 270 -10.97 2.77 0.91
C PRO A 270 -11.83 3.94 1.41
N ARG A 271 -11.24 5.15 1.54
CA ARG A 271 -11.97 6.36 1.96
C ARG A 271 -12.93 6.90 0.91
N LEU A 272 -12.65 6.69 -0.37
CA LEU A 272 -13.58 7.06 -1.45
C LEU A 272 -14.84 6.19 -1.44
N GLY A 273 -14.79 5.00 -0.82
CA GLY A 273 -15.95 4.12 -0.72
C GLY A 273 -16.58 3.80 -2.08
N ALA A 274 -17.91 3.90 -2.16
CA ALA A 274 -18.66 3.64 -3.39
C ALA A 274 -18.39 4.65 -4.52
N VAL A 275 -17.91 5.85 -4.20
CA VAL A 275 -17.56 6.85 -5.23
C VAL A 275 -16.44 6.34 -6.12
N PHE A 276 -15.52 5.55 -5.58
CA PHE A 276 -14.46 4.96 -6.37
C PHE A 276 -14.98 4.11 -7.55
N ASP A 277 -16.14 3.51 -7.41
CA ASP A 277 -16.74 2.67 -8.46
C ASP A 277 -17.24 3.50 -9.66
N THR A 278 -17.43 4.82 -9.49
CA THR A 278 -17.78 5.76 -10.56
C THR A 278 -16.56 6.28 -11.34
N LEU A 279 -15.36 6.04 -10.83
CA LEU A 279 -14.12 6.44 -11.50
C LEU A 279 -13.77 5.43 -12.60
N PRO A 280 -13.01 5.84 -13.63
CA PRO A 280 -12.69 4.97 -14.77
C PRO A 280 -11.61 3.90 -14.45
N PHE A 281 -11.48 3.50 -13.18
CA PHE A 281 -10.48 2.52 -12.73
C PHE A 281 -10.60 1.20 -13.48
N ARG A 282 -11.76 0.54 -13.41
CA ARG A 282 -11.94 -0.80 -13.99
C ARG A 282 -11.86 -0.76 -15.52
N GLN A 283 -12.45 0.24 -16.14
CA GLN A 283 -12.36 0.46 -17.59
C GLN A 283 -10.91 0.54 -18.04
N ARG A 284 -10.09 1.35 -17.35
CA ARG A 284 -8.68 1.57 -17.67
C ARG A 284 -7.78 0.39 -17.31
N PHE A 285 -8.14 -0.36 -16.27
CA PHE A 285 -7.50 -1.63 -15.95
C PHE A 285 -7.60 -2.60 -17.12
N GLU A 286 -8.76 -2.71 -17.73
CA GLU A 286 -9.07 -3.61 -18.85
C GLU A 286 -8.58 -3.09 -20.20
N ASP A 287 -8.35 -1.78 -20.34
CA ASP A 287 -7.96 -1.16 -21.62
C ASP A 287 -6.49 -1.44 -21.95
N LYS A 288 -6.23 -2.68 -22.38
CA LYS A 288 -4.92 -3.21 -22.79
C LYS A 288 -4.96 -3.81 -24.20
N GLY A 289 -5.75 -3.18 -25.10
CA GLY A 289 -5.85 -3.58 -26.50
C GLY A 289 -6.21 -5.07 -26.63
N ARG A 290 -5.41 -5.86 -27.35
CA ARG A 290 -5.68 -7.29 -27.58
C ARG A 290 -5.71 -8.13 -26.28
N PHE A 291 -5.19 -7.61 -25.16
CA PHE A 291 -5.23 -8.30 -23.85
C PHE A 291 -6.44 -7.92 -23.01
N ARG A 292 -7.38 -7.14 -23.52
CA ARG A 292 -8.60 -6.77 -22.79
C ARG A 292 -9.30 -7.98 -22.18
N GLY A 293 -9.60 -9.00 -22.99
CA GLY A 293 -10.29 -10.21 -22.50
C GLY A 293 -9.47 -11.03 -21.49
N TYR A 294 -8.15 -10.85 -21.42
CA TYR A 294 -7.32 -11.41 -20.36
C TYR A 294 -7.54 -10.65 -19.04
N LEU A 295 -7.54 -9.31 -19.07
CA LEU A 295 -7.72 -8.46 -17.89
C LEU A 295 -9.15 -8.53 -17.34
N GLU A 296 -10.18 -8.62 -18.18
CA GLU A 296 -11.58 -8.75 -17.78
C GLU A 296 -11.80 -9.95 -16.84
N ARG A 297 -11.02 -11.02 -17.00
CA ARG A 297 -11.11 -12.23 -16.16
C ARG A 297 -10.40 -12.10 -14.82
N ILE A 298 -9.51 -11.12 -14.64
CA ILE A 298 -8.76 -10.92 -13.41
C ILE A 298 -9.63 -10.13 -12.42
N PRO A 299 -9.91 -10.67 -11.23
CA PRO A 299 -10.65 -9.93 -10.22
C PRO A 299 -9.84 -8.76 -9.69
N THR A 300 -10.52 -7.67 -9.37
CA THR A 300 -9.98 -6.54 -8.63
C THR A 300 -10.81 -6.29 -7.38
N ALA A 301 -10.18 -5.93 -6.27
CA ALA A 301 -10.87 -5.68 -5.01
C ALA A 301 -10.17 -4.59 -4.20
N VAL A 302 -10.92 -3.85 -3.40
CA VAL A 302 -10.39 -2.95 -2.36
C VAL A 302 -10.23 -3.73 -1.07
N ILE A 303 -9.07 -3.64 -0.42
CA ILE A 303 -8.86 -4.15 0.93
C ILE A 303 -9.58 -3.21 1.91
N THR A 304 -10.54 -3.75 2.66
CA THR A 304 -11.31 -3.02 3.68
C THR A 304 -10.91 -3.41 5.11
N ALA A 305 -10.07 -4.43 5.26
CA ALA A 305 -9.51 -4.80 6.55
C ALA A 305 -8.83 -3.59 7.24
N PRO A 306 -9.04 -3.37 8.54
CA PRO A 306 -8.61 -2.13 9.22
C PRO A 306 -7.10 -1.98 9.38
N ALA A 307 -6.34 -3.06 9.34
CA ALA A 307 -4.87 -3.03 9.51
C ALA A 307 -4.23 -4.25 8.84
N PRO A 308 -4.27 -4.34 7.50
CA PRO A 308 -3.76 -5.51 6.78
C PRO A 308 -2.26 -5.73 7.00
N GLY A 309 -1.46 -4.67 7.20
CA GLY A 309 -0.03 -4.77 7.48
C GLY A 309 0.29 -5.59 8.73
N LEU A 310 -0.53 -5.49 9.78
CA LEU A 310 -0.36 -6.30 11.01
C LEU A 310 -0.63 -7.80 10.75
N LEU A 311 -1.67 -8.11 9.99
CA LEU A 311 -1.97 -9.50 9.59
C LEU A 311 -0.84 -10.07 8.73
N GLY A 312 -0.32 -9.26 7.80
CA GLY A 312 0.79 -9.67 6.95
C GLY A 312 2.09 -9.88 7.72
N ALA A 313 2.37 -9.06 8.72
CA ALA A 313 3.51 -9.26 9.61
C ALA A 313 3.40 -10.59 10.38
N ALA A 314 2.19 -10.97 10.83
CA ALA A 314 1.95 -12.27 11.46
C ALA A 314 2.18 -13.43 10.49
N ASN A 315 1.57 -13.38 9.31
CA ASN A 315 1.73 -14.41 8.28
C ASN A 315 3.17 -14.57 7.82
N ALA A 316 3.90 -13.46 7.66
CA ALA A 316 5.30 -13.52 7.27
C ALA A 316 6.18 -14.24 8.32
N LEU A 317 5.85 -14.13 9.60
CA LEU A 317 6.51 -14.93 10.64
C LEU A 317 6.15 -16.43 10.57
N ASP A 318 4.94 -16.76 10.13
CA ASP A 318 4.50 -18.15 9.97
C ASP A 318 5.16 -18.82 8.76
N GLU A 319 5.51 -18.04 7.72
CA GLU A 319 6.21 -18.52 6.52
C GLU A 319 7.72 -18.68 6.71
N LEU A 320 8.32 -18.18 7.82
CA LEU A 320 9.73 -18.40 8.11
C LEU A 320 9.97 -19.88 8.42
N ILE A 321 10.99 -20.44 7.77
CA ILE A 321 11.54 -21.74 8.18
C ILE A 321 12.49 -21.46 9.34
N ASP A 322 12.27 -22.14 10.46
CA ASP A 322 13.21 -22.17 11.58
C ASP A 322 14.41 -23.08 11.25
#